data_facbe4e5b8b112d1074d4b6437b7ebf2
#
_entry.id   facbe4e5b8b112d1074d4b6437b7ebf2
#
_cell.length_a   1.000
_cell.length_b   1.000
_cell.length_c   1.000
_cell.angle_alpha   90.00
_cell.angle_beta   90.00
_cell.angle_gamma   90.00
#
_symmetry.space_group_name_H-M   'P 1'
#
loop_
_entity.id
_entity.type
_entity.pdbx_description
1 polymer ?
#
loop_
_entity_poly.entity_id
_entity_poly.type
_entity_poly.pdbx_seq_one_letter_code
_entity_poly.pdbx_strand_id
1 'polypeptide(L)'
;MGNSGNRQDSQKLDSRTTKSFSKEYLPDYVKARSKHHKPPHLGTFDVGMSIPQWRPDHVPDTRIDKFTFGMVLAILIGIAVPLILFPEQGKAWVGIARSFVGDNFGFAYLAFGVLAMIFVIYIVISDIGKIKLGRPEETAEFSDASWASMLFCGGIGASILYWGLIEWAYYYQSPPFNLAGGSPDAIRWATTYGIFHWGPVAWAIYLVPAVPIAYFYYVRQTPVLKVSQTLMPLLGEKLAGSNWAKMLDVLFIFGMVGGGATTLGLASPLINEGLYNLFGLPRNITMQIVVLLITTMIFAYSAYQGLKGGIQKLSNINFYLAVVFLLFILIVGPTVFILNTGLEAIGRSITEMPRMMTYVEPFKDFQEFGFKHTTFPQDWTVFYWAWWLVFAPTIGLFIAKISRGRTIRNMVLGSMFYGSLGCAMFMIILGNYGLYLQLTGVVDVVAVLNNESPTAAIFAILNSLPMSYLVIAVFTFLATIFTATTFDSISYILASVVQVEVDDEPHRWNRLFWAFTLCLLPAILMFLGDLQTLQTASIIAGAPLIIILSMMMVSVIKAARYDLAYQPDYNIKTIHIEELPDNAPWEVGETSESLEGSIMQQNEEWEQMREESENAENGKSDN
;
A
#
# COMPACT_ATOMS: atom_id res chain seq x y z
N MET A 1 -27.46 -8.53 63.67
CA MET A 1 -26.43 -9.56 63.59
C MET A 1 -26.11 -9.72 62.14
N GLY A 2 -25.14 -9.10 61.56
CA GLY A 2 -23.71 -9.26 61.66
C GLY A 2 -23.25 -9.96 60.43
N ASN A 3 -22.70 -9.29 59.48
CA ASN A 3 -21.28 -9.42 59.19
C ASN A 3 -20.85 -8.43 58.10
N SER A 4 -20.13 -7.42 58.55
CA SER A 4 -19.28 -6.55 57.74
C SER A 4 -17.91 -7.21 57.67
N GLY A 5 -17.41 -7.46 56.48
CA GLY A 5 -16.03 -7.94 56.34
C GLY A 5 -15.63 -8.20 54.90
N ASN A 6 -14.64 -7.50 54.44
CA ASN A 6 -13.87 -7.64 53.22
C ASN A 6 -14.29 -6.79 52.00
N ARG A 7 -13.95 -5.52 52.12
CA ARG A 7 -13.74 -4.61 50.96
C ARG A 7 -12.44 -3.80 51.14
N GLN A 8 -11.36 -4.43 51.49
CA GLN A 8 -10.06 -3.72 51.61
C GLN A 8 -8.87 -4.37 50.90
N ASP A 9 -9.06 -5.50 50.22
CA ASP A 9 -7.95 -6.16 49.50
C ASP A 9 -7.91 -5.97 47.98
N SER A 10 -8.86 -5.24 47.40
CA SER A 10 -8.86 -4.99 45.95
C SER A 10 -8.19 -3.67 45.51
N GLN A 11 -7.69 -2.87 46.47
CA GLN A 11 -7.03 -1.59 46.12
C GLN A 11 -5.49 -1.64 46.25
N LYS A 12 -4.88 -2.76 46.57
CA LYS A 12 -3.42 -2.87 46.69
C LYS A 12 -2.72 -3.50 45.49
N LEU A 13 -3.44 -3.91 44.42
CA LEU A 13 -2.83 -4.49 43.22
C LEU A 13 -2.59 -3.47 42.11
N ASP A 14 -3.10 -2.25 42.22
CA ASP A 14 -3.07 -1.26 41.14
C ASP A 14 -1.96 -0.21 41.26
N SER A 15 -1.12 -0.29 42.28
CA SER A 15 -0.03 0.66 42.48
C SER A 15 1.37 0.14 42.11
N ARG A 16 1.46 -1.06 41.49
CA ARG A 16 2.76 -1.64 41.08
C ARG A 16 3.02 -1.62 39.57
N THR A 17 2.09 -1.14 38.76
CA THR A 17 2.22 -1.13 37.27
C THR A 17 2.48 0.26 36.68
N THR A 18 2.58 1.30 37.47
CA THR A 18 3.00 2.63 37.00
C THR A 18 4.31 3.04 37.67
N LYS A 19 5.37 2.22 37.54
CA LYS A 19 6.71 2.78 37.59
C LYS A 19 7.00 3.37 36.22
N SER A 20 6.84 4.71 36.08
CA SER A 20 7.59 5.44 35.08
C SER A 20 9.01 4.90 35.08
N PHE A 21 9.52 4.42 33.97
CA PHE A 21 10.92 4.08 33.81
C PHE A 21 11.70 5.34 34.12
N SER A 22 12.20 5.44 35.35
CA SER A 22 13.05 6.54 35.73
C SER A 22 14.37 6.37 34.98
N LYS A 23 15.02 7.49 34.65
CA LYS A 23 16.36 7.53 34.02
C LYS A 23 17.41 6.64 34.74
N GLU A 24 17.08 6.08 35.89
CA GLU A 24 17.91 5.19 36.69
C GLU A 24 18.12 3.79 36.08
N TYR A 25 17.20 3.33 35.23
CA TYR A 25 17.26 1.99 34.61
C TYR A 25 17.90 1.96 33.23
N LEU A 26 18.35 3.11 32.71
CA LEU A 26 19.10 3.14 31.46
C LEU A 26 20.51 2.61 31.73
N PRO A 27 21.03 1.71 30.87
CA PRO A 27 22.43 1.31 30.89
C PRO A 27 23.36 2.54 30.96
N ASP A 28 24.46 2.45 31.69
CA ASP A 28 25.30 3.61 31.94
C ASP A 28 25.91 4.23 30.69
N TYR A 29 26.12 3.45 29.65
CA TYR A 29 26.55 3.96 28.34
C TYR A 29 25.49 4.83 27.66
N VAL A 30 24.20 4.52 27.80
CA VAL A 30 23.09 5.36 27.30
C VAL A 30 23.03 6.66 28.09
N LYS A 31 23.21 6.60 29.43
CA LYS A 31 23.31 7.78 30.29
C LYS A 31 24.53 8.64 29.98
N ALA A 32 25.67 8.02 29.67
CA ALA A 32 26.91 8.74 29.31
C ALA A 32 26.76 9.46 27.96
N ARG A 33 26.16 8.82 26.97
CA ARG A 33 25.93 9.42 25.65
C ARG A 33 24.88 10.53 25.69
N SER A 34 23.83 10.36 26.47
CA SER A 34 22.80 11.40 26.65
C SER A 34 23.32 12.66 27.34
N LYS A 35 24.45 12.58 28.08
CA LYS A 35 25.09 13.74 28.71
C LYS A 35 25.91 14.61 27.72
N HIS A 36 26.39 14.04 26.64
CA HIS A 36 27.23 14.75 25.66
C HIS A 36 26.46 15.24 24.43
N HIS A 37 25.28 14.68 24.15
CA HIS A 37 24.41 15.18 23.11
C HIS A 37 23.21 15.84 23.78
N LYS A 38 23.09 17.16 23.65
CA LYS A 38 21.80 17.80 23.93
C LYS A 38 20.78 17.08 23.07
N PRO A 39 19.68 16.55 23.65
CA PRO A 39 18.61 15.99 22.83
C PRO A 39 18.23 17.06 21.84
N PRO A 40 18.09 16.71 20.55
CA PRO A 40 17.54 17.65 19.63
C PRO A 40 16.20 18.12 20.25
N HIS A 41 16.00 19.43 20.31
CA HIS A 41 14.70 19.98 20.65
C HIS A 41 13.78 19.58 19.48
N LEU A 42 13.07 18.51 19.65
CA LEU A 42 12.04 18.04 18.74
C LEU A 42 10.99 19.14 18.71
N GLY A 43 10.98 19.94 17.64
CA GLY A 43 10.04 21.03 17.48
C GLY A 43 8.60 20.56 17.62
N THR A 44 7.70 21.00 16.75
CA THR A 44 6.29 20.57 16.74
C THR A 44 6.08 19.07 16.51
N PHE A 45 7.13 18.32 16.19
CA PHE A 45 7.18 16.86 16.08
C PHE A 45 7.96 16.28 17.27
N ASP A 46 7.42 16.46 18.45
CA ASP A 46 7.95 15.78 19.62
C ASP A 46 7.89 14.26 19.36
N VAL A 47 9.05 13.63 19.19
CA VAL A 47 9.16 12.18 18.91
C VAL A 47 8.57 11.38 20.05
N GLY A 48 8.49 11.97 21.22
CA GLY A 48 7.78 11.43 22.35
C GLY A 48 6.26 11.61 22.28
N MET A 49 5.67 12.15 21.21
CA MET A 49 4.23 12.06 20.99
C MET A 49 3.86 10.64 20.65
N SER A 50 3.96 9.84 21.69
CA SER A 50 3.44 8.53 21.75
C SER A 50 1.94 8.55 21.52
N ILE A 51 1.43 7.45 21.04
CA ILE A 51 0.06 7.02 21.18
C ILE A 51 -0.46 7.51 22.54
N PRO A 52 -1.66 8.08 22.64
CA PRO A 52 -2.22 8.61 23.91
C PRO A 52 -2.10 7.69 25.12
N GLN A 53 -1.98 6.38 24.89
CA GLN A 53 -1.74 5.36 25.92
C GLN A 53 -0.42 5.52 26.68
N TRP A 54 0.57 6.21 26.09
CA TRP A 54 1.90 6.39 26.66
C TRP A 54 2.11 7.75 27.33
N ARG A 55 1.29 8.72 26.94
CA ARG A 55 1.21 10.03 27.61
C ARG A 55 -0.25 10.30 27.97
N PRO A 56 -0.72 9.80 29.12
CA PRO A 56 -2.11 9.97 29.54
C PRO A 56 -2.56 11.44 29.63
N ASP A 57 -1.60 12.36 29.75
CA ASP A 57 -1.87 13.80 29.87
C ASP A 57 -1.81 14.55 28.51
N HIS A 58 -1.44 13.85 27.40
CA HIS A 58 -1.41 14.47 26.09
C HIS A 58 -2.81 14.53 25.49
N VAL A 59 -3.27 15.73 25.20
CA VAL A 59 -4.51 15.98 24.44
C VAL A 59 -4.13 16.23 22.97
N PRO A 60 -4.52 15.33 22.05
CA PRO A 60 -4.16 15.48 20.64
C PRO A 60 -4.69 16.80 20.04
N ASP A 61 -3.85 17.49 19.27
CA ASP A 61 -4.27 18.64 18.48
C ASP A 61 -4.98 18.20 17.20
N THR A 62 -6.27 17.96 17.29
CA THR A 62 -7.08 17.43 16.18
C THR A 62 -7.48 18.50 15.14
N ARG A 63 -6.94 19.71 15.20
CA ARG A 63 -7.24 20.77 14.24
C ARG A 63 -6.79 20.40 12.82
N ILE A 64 -7.46 20.96 11.83
CA ILE A 64 -7.05 20.85 10.43
C ILE A 64 -5.75 21.65 10.19
N ASP A 65 -4.76 21.01 9.59
CA ASP A 65 -3.56 21.69 9.09
C ASP A 65 -3.92 22.52 7.86
N LYS A 66 -4.12 23.81 8.10
CA LYS A 66 -4.60 24.76 7.08
C LYS A 66 -3.68 24.84 5.86
N PHE A 67 -2.36 24.67 6.05
CA PHE A 67 -1.40 24.71 4.96
C PHE A 67 -1.58 23.49 4.05
N THR A 68 -1.51 22.26 4.61
CA THR A 68 -1.66 21.01 3.85
C THR A 68 -3.03 20.94 3.17
N PHE A 69 -4.10 21.21 3.91
CA PHE A 69 -5.46 21.19 3.39
C PHE A 69 -5.66 22.20 2.25
N GLY A 70 -5.23 23.46 2.46
CA GLY A 70 -5.37 24.53 1.47
C GLY A 70 -4.55 24.28 0.21
N MET A 71 -3.32 23.79 0.34
CA MET A 71 -2.46 23.48 -0.80
C MET A 71 -3.03 22.32 -1.65
N VAL A 72 -3.53 21.26 -1.01
CA VAL A 72 -4.17 20.15 -1.75
C VAL A 72 -5.38 20.66 -2.52
N LEU A 73 -6.25 21.44 -1.90
CA LEU A 73 -7.41 22.01 -2.59
C LEU A 73 -7.00 22.95 -3.74
N ALA A 74 -5.98 23.78 -3.53
CA ALA A 74 -5.49 24.67 -4.58
C ALA A 74 -4.98 23.89 -5.80
N ILE A 75 -4.24 22.80 -5.59
CA ILE A 75 -3.77 21.92 -6.66
C ILE A 75 -4.95 21.23 -7.37
N LEU A 76 -5.89 20.65 -6.61
CA LEU A 76 -7.06 19.98 -7.19
C LEU A 76 -7.93 20.92 -7.99
N ILE A 77 -8.23 22.13 -7.49
CA ILE A 77 -9.00 23.14 -8.20
C ILE A 77 -8.21 23.66 -9.41
N GLY A 78 -6.89 23.88 -9.25
CA GLY A 78 -6.01 24.31 -10.33
C GLY A 78 -5.91 23.30 -11.49
N ILE A 79 -6.15 22.03 -11.24
CA ILE A 79 -6.23 20.97 -12.28
C ILE A 79 -7.68 20.86 -12.79
N ALA A 80 -8.65 20.76 -11.89
CA ALA A 80 -10.04 20.50 -12.24
C ALA A 80 -10.66 21.61 -13.08
N VAL A 81 -10.47 22.88 -12.68
CA VAL A 81 -11.10 24.03 -13.36
C VAL A 81 -10.64 24.18 -14.82
N PRO A 82 -9.34 24.15 -15.16
CA PRO A 82 -8.91 24.20 -16.55
C PRO A 82 -9.46 23.02 -17.39
N LEU A 83 -9.47 21.81 -16.82
CA LEU A 83 -9.98 20.62 -17.53
C LEU A 83 -11.49 20.72 -17.81
N ILE A 84 -12.27 21.32 -16.92
CA ILE A 84 -13.71 21.55 -17.12
C ILE A 84 -13.96 22.65 -18.16
N LEU A 85 -13.21 23.76 -18.05
CA LEU A 85 -13.44 24.94 -18.92
C LEU A 85 -12.93 24.73 -20.34
N PHE A 86 -11.90 23.89 -20.52
CA PHE A 86 -11.22 23.67 -21.80
C PHE A 86 -11.06 22.16 -22.08
N PRO A 87 -12.15 21.38 -22.25
CA PRO A 87 -12.08 19.91 -22.33
C PRO A 87 -11.21 19.39 -23.49
N GLU A 88 -11.30 19.98 -24.68
CA GLU A 88 -10.49 19.57 -25.83
C GLU A 88 -8.99 19.82 -25.61
N GLN A 89 -8.64 21.02 -25.11
CA GLN A 89 -7.28 21.37 -24.73
C GLN A 89 -6.82 20.52 -23.54
N GLY A 90 -7.72 20.25 -22.60
CA GLY A 90 -7.48 19.41 -21.42
C GLY A 90 -7.05 18.01 -21.82
N LYS A 91 -7.73 17.39 -22.78
CA LYS A 91 -7.35 16.10 -23.35
C LYS A 91 -5.94 16.14 -23.96
N ALA A 92 -5.63 17.19 -24.72
CA ALA A 92 -4.30 17.39 -25.30
C ALA A 92 -3.23 17.56 -24.21
N TRP A 93 -3.48 18.38 -23.18
CA TRP A 93 -2.54 18.57 -22.06
C TRP A 93 -2.28 17.29 -21.29
N VAL A 94 -3.31 16.49 -21.04
CA VAL A 94 -3.20 15.18 -20.37
C VAL A 94 -2.34 14.25 -21.23
N GLY A 95 -2.56 14.21 -22.55
CA GLY A 95 -1.75 13.42 -23.49
C GLY A 95 -0.28 13.85 -23.51
N ILE A 96 0.00 15.17 -23.60
CA ILE A 96 1.37 15.71 -23.57
C ILE A 96 2.06 15.34 -22.23
N ALA A 97 1.36 15.50 -21.11
CA ALA A 97 1.92 15.16 -19.79
C ALA A 97 2.21 13.65 -19.67
N ARG A 98 1.32 12.79 -20.21
CA ARG A 98 1.55 11.34 -20.27
C ARG A 98 2.81 11.00 -21.06
N SER A 99 2.91 11.51 -22.30
CA SER A 99 4.06 11.25 -23.15
C SER A 99 5.35 11.77 -22.51
N PHE A 100 5.32 13.00 -21.95
CA PHE A 100 6.48 13.56 -21.28
C PHE A 100 6.96 12.70 -20.10
N VAL A 101 6.06 12.28 -19.23
CA VAL A 101 6.43 11.45 -18.07
C VAL A 101 6.77 10.03 -18.49
N GLY A 102 5.97 9.41 -19.36
CA GLY A 102 6.16 8.03 -19.80
C GLY A 102 7.44 7.82 -20.63
N ASP A 103 7.72 8.72 -21.56
CA ASP A 103 8.89 8.60 -22.44
C ASP A 103 10.19 9.02 -21.77
N ASN A 104 10.18 10.09 -20.95
CA ASN A 104 11.40 10.60 -20.33
C ASN A 104 11.69 9.98 -18.96
N PHE A 105 10.68 9.55 -18.20
CA PHE A 105 10.82 9.03 -16.84
C PHE A 105 10.30 7.61 -16.66
N GLY A 106 9.81 6.94 -17.71
CA GLY A 106 9.31 5.57 -17.64
C GLY A 106 10.33 4.61 -17.03
N PHE A 107 11.63 4.78 -17.36
CA PHE A 107 12.71 4.00 -16.77
C PHE A 107 12.80 4.14 -15.24
N ALA A 108 12.45 5.30 -14.68
CA ALA A 108 12.51 5.53 -13.24
C ALA A 108 11.47 4.71 -12.47
N TYR A 109 10.29 4.48 -13.05
CA TYR A 109 9.29 3.59 -12.46
C TYR A 109 9.78 2.14 -12.41
N LEU A 110 10.38 1.65 -13.52
CA LEU A 110 10.92 0.30 -13.55
C LEU A 110 12.10 0.15 -12.58
N ALA A 111 13.01 1.13 -12.57
CA ALA A 111 14.13 1.17 -11.62
C ALA A 111 13.64 1.19 -10.16
N PHE A 112 12.55 1.92 -9.89
CA PHE A 112 11.94 1.91 -8.56
C PHE A 112 11.38 0.53 -8.19
N GLY A 113 10.73 -0.19 -9.12
CA GLY A 113 10.29 -1.57 -8.91
C GLY A 113 11.46 -2.49 -8.53
N VAL A 114 12.59 -2.37 -9.24
CA VAL A 114 13.84 -3.11 -8.90
C VAL A 114 14.35 -2.71 -7.52
N LEU A 115 14.40 -1.41 -7.22
CA LEU A 115 14.85 -0.89 -5.93
C LEU A 115 13.94 -1.38 -4.78
N ALA A 116 12.62 -1.43 -4.98
CA ALA A 116 11.66 -1.94 -4.02
C ALA A 116 11.91 -3.44 -3.71
N MET A 117 12.19 -4.25 -4.73
CA MET A 117 12.55 -5.66 -4.53
C MET A 117 13.86 -5.82 -3.76
N ILE A 118 14.89 -5.04 -4.10
CA ILE A 118 16.17 -5.05 -3.38
C ILE A 118 15.95 -4.64 -1.92
N PHE A 119 15.17 -3.59 -1.66
CA PHE A 119 14.84 -3.14 -0.31
C PHE A 119 14.15 -4.25 0.50
N VAL A 120 13.14 -4.89 -0.06
CA VAL A 120 12.39 -5.98 0.61
C VAL A 120 13.32 -7.15 0.93
N ILE A 121 14.16 -7.57 -0.03
CA ILE A 121 15.14 -8.64 0.18
C ILE A 121 16.12 -8.24 1.30
N TYR A 122 16.65 -7.01 1.25
CA TYR A 122 17.54 -6.49 2.29
C TYR A 122 16.89 -6.53 3.69
N ILE A 123 15.65 -6.06 3.83
CA ILE A 123 14.92 -6.10 5.10
C ILE A 123 14.75 -7.55 5.61
N VAL A 124 14.42 -8.49 4.72
CA VAL A 124 14.21 -9.90 5.10
C VAL A 124 15.50 -10.56 5.59
N ILE A 125 16.65 -10.32 4.95
CA ILE A 125 17.92 -10.96 5.30
C ILE A 125 18.65 -10.26 6.45
N SER A 126 18.39 -8.96 6.68
CA SER A 126 19.05 -8.17 7.72
C SER A 126 18.42 -8.37 9.11
N ASP A 127 19.11 -7.86 10.13
CA ASP A 127 18.61 -7.87 11.51
C ASP A 127 17.40 -6.93 11.71
N ILE A 128 17.23 -5.94 10.84
CA ILE A 128 16.03 -5.09 10.83
C ILE A 128 14.77 -5.96 10.71
N GLY A 129 14.82 -7.03 9.93
CA GLY A 129 13.71 -7.97 9.81
C GLY A 129 13.36 -8.72 11.10
N LYS A 130 14.26 -8.81 12.06
CA LYS A 130 14.04 -9.45 13.36
C LYS A 130 13.28 -8.56 14.34
N ILE A 131 13.25 -7.25 14.13
CA ILE A 131 12.59 -6.28 15.01
C ILE A 131 11.10 -6.60 15.10
N LYS A 132 10.57 -6.65 16.33
CA LYS A 132 9.16 -6.87 16.61
C LYS A 132 8.38 -5.56 16.56
N LEU A 133 7.22 -5.59 15.94
CA LEU A 133 6.30 -4.47 15.84
C LEU A 133 5.40 -4.43 17.09
N GLY A 134 5.86 -3.80 18.14
CA GLY A 134 5.16 -3.69 19.40
C GLY A 134 6.07 -4.02 20.58
N ARG A 135 5.47 -4.15 21.77
CA ARG A 135 6.18 -4.45 23.01
C ARG A 135 6.68 -5.90 23.05
N PRO A 136 7.68 -6.20 23.89
CA PRO A 136 8.20 -7.56 24.08
C PRO A 136 7.12 -8.60 24.36
N GLU A 137 6.16 -8.26 25.22
CA GLU A 137 5.10 -9.18 25.68
C GLU A 137 3.93 -9.27 24.70
N GLU A 138 3.81 -8.35 23.74
CA GLU A 138 2.68 -8.33 22.81
C GLU A 138 2.69 -9.55 21.90
N THR A 139 1.58 -10.25 21.87
CA THR A 139 1.31 -11.31 20.87
C THR A 139 0.73 -10.69 19.60
N ALA A 140 0.77 -11.43 18.50
CA ALA A 140 0.13 -10.98 17.26
C ALA A 140 -1.35 -10.66 17.51
N GLU A 141 -1.80 -9.47 17.11
CA GLU A 141 -3.18 -9.00 17.32
C GLU A 141 -4.19 -9.86 16.58
N PHE A 142 -3.81 -10.38 15.42
CA PHE A 142 -4.65 -11.26 14.59
C PHE A 142 -4.04 -12.64 14.49
N SER A 143 -4.88 -13.69 14.50
CA SER A 143 -4.43 -15.05 14.20
C SER A 143 -3.82 -15.13 12.80
N ASP A 144 -2.95 -16.11 12.54
CA ASP A 144 -2.27 -16.25 11.25
C ASP A 144 -3.25 -16.40 10.08
N ALA A 145 -4.35 -17.15 10.28
CA ALA A 145 -5.37 -17.31 9.25
C ALA A 145 -6.11 -16.01 8.94
N SER A 146 -6.49 -15.24 9.98
CA SER A 146 -7.17 -13.95 9.79
C SER A 146 -6.24 -12.93 9.13
N TRP A 147 -4.97 -12.87 9.57
CA TRP A 147 -3.97 -12.00 9.00
C TRP A 147 -3.67 -12.33 7.53
N ALA A 148 -3.49 -13.62 7.20
CA ALA A 148 -3.30 -14.08 5.83
C ALA A 148 -4.49 -13.71 4.94
N SER A 149 -5.73 -13.88 5.43
CA SER A 149 -6.94 -13.49 4.71
C SER A 149 -7.03 -11.98 4.46
N MET A 150 -6.64 -11.16 5.45
CA MET A 150 -6.59 -9.71 5.28
C MET A 150 -5.54 -9.27 4.27
N LEU A 151 -4.36 -9.90 4.26
CA LEU A 151 -3.32 -9.64 3.25
C LEU A 151 -3.76 -10.08 1.85
N PHE A 152 -4.36 -11.27 1.76
CA PHE A 152 -4.94 -11.77 0.51
C PHE A 152 -5.94 -10.77 -0.10
N CYS A 153 -6.76 -10.13 0.74
CA CYS A 153 -7.74 -9.15 0.31
C CYS A 153 -7.20 -7.72 0.16
N GLY A 154 -6.07 -7.41 0.81
CA GLY A 154 -5.59 -6.04 0.94
C GLY A 154 -5.20 -5.37 -0.38
N GLY A 155 -4.82 -6.15 -1.40
CA GLY A 155 -4.57 -5.65 -2.76
C GLY A 155 -5.76 -5.81 -3.72
N ILE A 156 -6.88 -6.35 -3.22
CA ILE A 156 -8.04 -6.70 -4.04
C ILE A 156 -9.08 -5.61 -3.92
N GLY A 157 -9.22 -4.82 -4.96
CA GLY A 157 -10.28 -3.83 -5.12
C GLY A 157 -11.16 -4.16 -6.34
N ALA A 158 -12.10 -3.28 -6.67
CA ALA A 158 -12.92 -3.43 -7.90
C ALA A 158 -12.07 -3.56 -9.17
N SER A 159 -10.87 -2.99 -9.15
CA SER A 159 -9.96 -3.00 -10.30
C SER A 159 -9.48 -4.40 -10.68
N ILE A 160 -9.31 -5.33 -9.72
CA ILE A 160 -8.89 -6.69 -10.06
C ILE A 160 -10.01 -7.49 -10.74
N LEU A 161 -11.28 -7.17 -10.44
CA LEU A 161 -12.41 -7.74 -11.17
C LEU A 161 -12.42 -7.30 -12.64
N TYR A 162 -12.04 -6.05 -12.90
CA TYR A 162 -11.91 -5.52 -14.24
C TYR A 162 -10.70 -6.14 -14.96
N TRP A 163 -9.51 -5.97 -14.42
CA TRP A 163 -8.27 -6.39 -15.04
C TRP A 163 -8.12 -7.91 -15.11
N GLY A 164 -8.53 -8.63 -14.09
CA GLY A 164 -8.48 -10.09 -14.07
C GLY A 164 -9.23 -10.74 -15.24
N LEU A 165 -10.32 -10.12 -15.72
CA LEU A 165 -11.09 -10.64 -16.86
C LEU A 165 -10.55 -10.21 -18.22
N ILE A 166 -9.93 -9.00 -18.34
CA ILE A 166 -9.69 -8.41 -19.67
C ILE A 166 -8.21 -8.08 -19.96
N GLU A 167 -7.32 -8.02 -18.94
CA GLU A 167 -5.93 -7.60 -19.12
C GLU A 167 -5.18 -8.45 -20.14
N TRP A 168 -5.36 -9.74 -20.13
CA TRP A 168 -4.77 -10.67 -21.07
C TRP A 168 -5.09 -10.33 -22.53
N ALA A 169 -6.28 -9.80 -22.82
CA ALA A 169 -6.71 -9.51 -24.18
C ALA A 169 -5.91 -8.37 -24.82
N TYR A 170 -5.49 -7.39 -24.03
CA TYR A 170 -4.58 -6.34 -24.49
C TYR A 170 -3.19 -6.90 -24.82
N TYR A 171 -2.64 -7.77 -23.95
CA TYR A 171 -1.33 -8.38 -24.15
C TYR A 171 -1.34 -9.42 -25.28
N TYR A 172 -2.47 -10.07 -25.48
CA TYR A 172 -2.69 -10.96 -26.62
C TYR A 172 -2.61 -10.21 -27.96
N GLN A 173 -3.18 -9.00 -28.03
CA GLN A 173 -3.18 -8.17 -29.25
C GLN A 173 -1.85 -7.44 -29.46
N SER A 174 -1.30 -6.88 -28.41
CA SER A 174 -0.09 -6.04 -28.43
C SER A 174 0.92 -6.57 -27.40
N PRO A 175 1.58 -7.72 -27.69
CA PRO A 175 2.47 -8.36 -26.76
C PRO A 175 3.80 -7.61 -26.58
N PRO A 176 4.53 -7.87 -25.45
CA PRO A 176 5.88 -7.34 -25.25
C PRO A 176 6.90 -8.00 -26.19
N PHE A 177 8.14 -7.53 -26.12
CA PHE A 177 9.33 -8.15 -26.73
C PHE A 177 9.26 -8.31 -28.25
N ASN A 178 8.64 -7.37 -28.94
CA ASN A 178 8.57 -7.35 -30.42
C ASN A 178 7.81 -8.54 -31.03
N LEU A 179 6.98 -9.24 -30.26
CA LEU A 179 6.21 -10.39 -30.72
C LEU A 179 5.04 -10.00 -31.61
N ALA A 180 4.53 -10.96 -32.37
CA ALA A 180 3.30 -10.76 -33.15
C ALA A 180 2.07 -11.02 -32.27
N GLY A 181 1.05 -10.15 -32.37
CA GLY A 181 -0.23 -10.35 -31.73
C GLY A 181 -0.88 -11.67 -32.13
N GLY A 182 -1.56 -12.34 -31.23
CA GLY A 182 -2.21 -13.64 -31.45
C GLY A 182 -1.26 -14.82 -31.67
N SER A 183 0.06 -14.62 -31.64
CA SER A 183 1.03 -15.71 -31.75
C SER A 183 1.04 -16.59 -30.51
N PRO A 184 1.55 -17.86 -30.62
CA PRO A 184 1.68 -18.74 -29.44
C PRO A 184 2.47 -18.12 -28.29
N ASP A 185 3.50 -17.32 -28.59
CA ASP A 185 4.27 -16.63 -27.56
C ASP A 185 3.49 -15.44 -26.98
N ALA A 186 2.73 -14.70 -27.80
CA ALA A 186 1.82 -13.66 -27.30
C ALA A 186 0.81 -14.22 -26.30
N ILE A 187 0.23 -15.40 -26.57
CA ILE A 187 -0.67 -16.10 -25.66
C ILE A 187 0.00 -16.38 -24.32
N ARG A 188 1.22 -16.94 -24.34
CA ARG A 188 1.97 -17.25 -23.13
C ARG A 188 2.33 -16.01 -22.31
N TRP A 189 2.73 -14.91 -22.96
CA TRP A 189 3.01 -13.66 -22.28
C TRP A 189 1.75 -12.99 -21.75
N ALA A 190 0.63 -13.11 -22.44
CA ALA A 190 -0.65 -12.58 -21.99
C ALA A 190 -1.08 -13.16 -20.64
N THR A 191 -0.88 -14.46 -20.41
CA THR A 191 -1.18 -15.11 -19.13
C THR A 191 -0.15 -14.80 -18.04
N THR A 192 1.09 -14.46 -18.42
CA THR A 192 2.21 -14.24 -17.48
C THR A 192 2.23 -12.81 -16.94
N TYR A 193 2.03 -11.80 -17.81
CA TYR A 193 2.18 -10.41 -17.42
C TYR A 193 1.13 -9.93 -16.40
N GLY A 194 -0.08 -10.47 -16.42
CA GLY A 194 -1.06 -10.21 -15.36
C GLY A 194 -0.56 -10.63 -13.99
N ILE A 195 0.01 -11.84 -13.88
CA ILE A 195 0.61 -12.32 -12.62
C ILE A 195 1.80 -11.45 -12.19
N PHE A 196 2.62 -11.01 -13.15
CA PHE A 196 3.77 -10.14 -12.89
C PHE A 196 3.34 -8.75 -12.38
N HIS A 197 2.40 -8.10 -13.05
CA HIS A 197 1.96 -6.75 -12.70
C HIS A 197 1.24 -6.68 -11.34
N TRP A 198 0.56 -7.75 -10.92
CA TRP A 198 -0.18 -7.84 -9.65
C TRP A 198 0.54 -8.68 -8.59
N GLY A 199 1.72 -9.17 -8.91
CA GLY A 199 2.49 -10.12 -8.09
C GLY A 199 3.54 -9.46 -7.19
N PRO A 200 4.68 -10.15 -6.97
CA PRO A 200 5.66 -9.78 -5.95
C PRO A 200 6.21 -8.35 -6.07
N VAL A 201 6.40 -7.83 -7.28
CA VAL A 201 6.95 -6.46 -7.45
C VAL A 201 5.95 -5.41 -6.99
N ALA A 202 4.65 -5.58 -7.28
CA ALA A 202 3.58 -4.72 -6.79
C ALA A 202 3.54 -4.69 -5.26
N TRP A 203 3.63 -5.86 -4.63
CA TRP A 203 3.64 -5.98 -3.17
C TRP A 203 4.93 -5.44 -2.55
N ALA A 204 6.07 -5.57 -3.23
CA ALA A 204 7.30 -4.90 -2.81
C ALA A 204 7.15 -3.38 -2.79
N ILE A 205 6.50 -2.78 -3.81
CA ILE A 205 6.20 -1.34 -3.84
C ILE A 205 5.34 -0.93 -2.64
N TYR A 206 4.31 -1.72 -2.28
CA TYR A 206 3.48 -1.47 -1.10
C TYR A 206 4.25 -1.58 0.22
N LEU A 207 5.25 -2.46 0.28
CA LEU A 207 6.08 -2.65 1.47
C LEU A 207 7.09 -1.53 1.69
N VAL A 208 7.42 -0.77 0.65
CA VAL A 208 8.31 0.40 0.81
C VAL A 208 7.80 1.38 1.87
N PRO A 209 6.55 1.86 1.86
CA PRO A 209 6.03 2.68 2.93
C PRO A 209 5.56 1.86 4.14
N ALA A 210 5.16 0.58 3.98
CA ALA A 210 4.67 -0.24 5.08
C ALA A 210 5.72 -0.44 6.17
N VAL A 211 6.97 -0.74 5.79
CA VAL A 211 8.07 -0.96 6.73
C VAL A 211 8.36 0.28 7.57
N PRO A 212 8.63 1.47 6.99
CA PRO A 212 8.85 2.67 7.79
C PRO A 212 7.63 3.07 8.62
N ILE A 213 6.41 2.99 8.07
CA ILE A 213 5.20 3.30 8.84
C ILE A 213 5.09 2.38 10.07
N ALA A 214 5.22 1.06 9.87
CA ALA A 214 5.16 0.10 10.98
C ALA A 214 6.28 0.34 12.00
N TYR A 215 7.51 0.59 11.52
CA TYR A 215 8.67 0.84 12.36
C TYR A 215 8.47 2.10 13.24
N PHE A 216 8.19 3.24 12.62
CA PHE A 216 8.01 4.49 13.36
C PHE A 216 6.80 4.43 14.28
N TYR A 217 5.70 3.80 13.87
CA TYR A 217 4.48 3.72 14.65
C TYR A 217 4.60 2.79 15.86
N TYR A 218 5.11 1.56 15.68
CA TYR A 218 5.14 0.55 16.75
C TYR A 218 6.45 0.52 17.53
N VAL A 219 7.57 0.84 16.91
CA VAL A 219 8.89 0.79 17.55
C VAL A 219 9.27 2.15 18.12
N ARG A 220 9.18 3.20 17.30
CA ARG A 220 9.47 4.57 17.71
C ARG A 220 8.28 5.30 18.33
N GLN A 221 7.09 4.70 18.33
CA GLN A 221 5.86 5.22 18.93
C GLN A 221 5.49 6.63 18.45
N THR A 222 5.82 6.94 17.20
CA THR A 222 5.48 8.20 16.56
C THR A 222 4.12 8.08 15.88
N PRO A 223 3.19 9.04 16.03
CA PRO A 223 1.88 9.02 15.34
C PRO A 223 2.07 9.28 13.85
N VAL A 224 2.51 8.27 13.09
CA VAL A 224 2.98 8.40 11.73
C VAL A 224 1.84 8.20 10.74
N LEU A 225 1.02 9.21 10.59
CA LEU A 225 0.10 9.28 9.45
C LEU A 225 0.61 10.25 8.37
N LYS A 226 1.72 10.96 8.64
CA LYS A 226 2.36 11.91 7.71
C LYS A 226 3.69 11.36 7.22
N VAL A 227 3.88 11.40 5.91
CA VAL A 227 5.13 10.97 5.26
C VAL A 227 6.31 11.80 5.75
N SER A 228 6.10 13.12 5.92
CA SER A 228 7.12 14.04 6.45
C SER A 228 7.73 13.58 7.78
N GLN A 229 6.95 12.95 8.65
CA GLN A 229 7.41 12.42 9.93
C GLN A 229 8.34 11.21 9.76
N THR A 230 8.05 10.33 8.79
CA THR A 230 8.92 9.18 8.51
C THR A 230 10.28 9.57 7.96
N LEU A 231 10.42 10.79 7.46
CA LEU A 231 11.65 11.31 6.87
C LEU A 231 12.52 12.09 7.87
N MET A 232 12.10 12.21 9.13
CA MET A 232 12.85 12.94 10.16
C MET A 232 14.33 12.48 10.30
N PRO A 233 14.67 11.17 10.28
CA PRO A 233 16.05 10.71 10.34
C PRO A 233 16.94 11.19 9.19
N LEU A 234 16.34 11.57 8.06
CA LEU A 234 17.05 12.10 6.89
C LEU A 234 17.12 13.63 6.89
N LEU A 235 16.00 14.27 7.18
CA LEU A 235 15.81 15.70 7.01
C LEU A 235 16.28 16.49 8.23
N GLY A 236 16.34 15.84 9.40
CA GLY A 236 16.52 16.53 10.69
C GLY A 236 15.25 17.30 11.09
N GLU A 237 15.16 17.71 12.36
CA GLU A 237 13.98 18.34 12.94
C GLU A 237 13.53 19.62 12.27
N LYS A 238 14.49 20.55 12.03
CA LYS A 238 14.17 21.86 11.47
C LYS A 238 13.49 21.75 10.11
N LEU A 239 13.95 20.84 9.26
CA LEU A 239 13.40 20.66 7.93
C LEU A 239 12.13 19.82 7.97
N ALA A 240 12.07 18.76 8.78
CA ALA A 240 10.87 17.92 8.96
C ALA A 240 9.67 18.72 9.50
N GLY A 241 9.90 19.71 10.37
CA GLY A 241 8.86 20.62 10.87
C GLY A 241 8.47 21.77 9.92
N SER A 242 9.15 21.92 8.79
CA SER A 242 8.97 23.05 7.89
C SER A 242 7.78 22.86 6.92
N ASN A 243 7.34 23.95 6.28
CA ASN A 243 6.35 23.88 5.21
C ASN A 243 6.86 23.09 3.98
N TRP A 244 8.18 22.95 3.80
CA TRP A 244 8.76 22.08 2.77
C TRP A 244 8.48 20.60 3.02
N ALA A 245 8.58 20.15 4.27
CA ALA A 245 8.21 18.78 4.61
C ALA A 245 6.70 18.54 4.44
N LYS A 246 5.86 19.54 4.80
CA LYS A 246 4.41 19.48 4.54
C LYS A 246 4.08 19.40 3.05
N MET A 247 4.92 19.92 2.17
CA MET A 247 4.74 19.76 0.72
C MET A 247 4.87 18.29 0.29
N LEU A 248 5.68 17.48 0.99
CA LEU A 248 5.76 16.03 0.74
C LEU A 248 4.43 15.34 1.10
N ASP A 249 3.79 15.77 2.18
CA ASP A 249 2.45 15.29 2.54
C ASP A 249 1.39 15.71 1.52
N VAL A 250 1.49 16.93 0.97
CA VAL A 250 0.63 17.42 -0.12
C VAL A 250 0.78 16.56 -1.39
N LEU A 251 2.03 16.27 -1.81
CA LEU A 251 2.31 15.42 -2.98
C LEU A 251 1.82 13.99 -2.76
N PHE A 252 1.92 13.50 -1.56
CA PHE A 252 1.39 12.21 -1.15
C PHE A 252 -0.14 12.15 -1.29
N ILE A 253 -0.86 13.15 -0.79
CA ILE A 253 -2.33 13.24 -0.93
C ILE A 253 -2.71 13.36 -2.40
N PHE A 254 -1.99 14.18 -3.17
CA PHE A 254 -2.21 14.30 -4.62
C PHE A 254 -2.05 12.96 -5.34
N GLY A 255 -1.03 12.17 -4.98
CA GLY A 255 -0.85 10.80 -5.46
C GLY A 255 -2.10 9.95 -5.22
N MET A 256 -2.59 9.93 -3.98
CA MET A 256 -3.78 9.14 -3.60
C MET A 256 -5.04 9.56 -4.37
N VAL A 257 -5.24 10.85 -4.58
CA VAL A 257 -6.39 11.36 -5.36
C VAL A 257 -6.28 10.93 -6.83
N GLY A 258 -5.08 10.99 -7.43
CA GLY A 258 -4.84 10.55 -8.80
C GLY A 258 -5.08 9.04 -8.99
N GLY A 259 -4.57 8.20 -8.08
CA GLY A 259 -4.82 6.76 -8.09
C GLY A 259 -6.29 6.42 -7.87
N GLY A 260 -6.93 7.13 -6.93
CA GLY A 260 -8.36 7.03 -6.70
C GLY A 260 -9.17 7.38 -7.95
N ALA A 261 -8.77 8.42 -8.69
CA ALA A 261 -9.44 8.81 -9.92
C ALA A 261 -9.40 7.70 -10.98
N THR A 262 -8.26 7.04 -11.17
CA THR A 262 -8.13 5.88 -12.07
C THR A 262 -9.08 4.76 -11.66
N THR A 263 -9.09 4.39 -10.38
CA THR A 263 -9.90 3.27 -9.86
C THR A 263 -11.40 3.53 -9.96
N LEU A 264 -11.89 4.71 -9.55
CA LEU A 264 -13.32 5.07 -9.68
C LEU A 264 -13.74 5.22 -11.13
N GLY A 265 -12.85 5.75 -11.98
CA GLY A 265 -13.09 5.88 -13.40
C GLY A 265 -13.25 4.54 -14.11
N LEU A 266 -12.61 3.48 -13.62
CA LEU A 266 -12.78 2.11 -14.12
C LEU A 266 -14.00 1.40 -13.51
N ALA A 267 -14.24 1.60 -12.20
CA ALA A 267 -15.31 0.93 -11.48
C ALA A 267 -16.69 1.40 -11.90
N SER A 268 -16.87 2.70 -12.15
CA SER A 268 -18.20 3.26 -12.48
C SER A 268 -18.77 2.74 -13.80
N PRO A 269 -18.02 2.69 -14.93
CA PRO A 269 -18.48 2.03 -16.15
C PRO A 269 -18.73 0.53 -15.96
N LEU A 270 -17.90 -0.15 -15.16
CA LEU A 270 -18.05 -1.59 -14.90
C LEU A 270 -19.38 -1.87 -14.18
N ILE A 271 -19.71 -1.12 -13.14
CA ILE A 271 -20.97 -1.25 -12.40
C ILE A 271 -22.16 -0.87 -13.31
N ASN A 272 -22.02 0.20 -14.11
CA ASN A 272 -23.07 0.60 -15.06
C ASN A 272 -23.37 -0.49 -16.08
N GLU A 273 -22.34 -1.15 -16.61
CA GLU A 273 -22.51 -2.27 -17.55
C GLU A 273 -23.26 -3.45 -16.88
N GLY A 274 -22.96 -3.74 -15.60
CA GLY A 274 -23.70 -4.72 -14.82
C GLY A 274 -25.18 -4.35 -14.68
N LEU A 275 -25.47 -3.10 -14.37
CA LEU A 275 -26.85 -2.61 -14.26
C LEU A 275 -27.59 -2.62 -15.62
N TYR A 276 -26.89 -2.39 -16.73
CA TYR A 276 -27.45 -2.55 -18.07
C TYR A 276 -27.84 -4.02 -18.32
N ASN A 277 -26.95 -4.96 -18.04
CA ASN A 277 -27.21 -6.38 -18.25
C ASN A 277 -28.34 -6.94 -17.36
N LEU A 278 -28.50 -6.39 -16.15
CA LEU A 278 -29.52 -6.83 -15.20
C LEU A 278 -30.89 -6.14 -15.41
N PHE A 279 -30.89 -4.85 -15.70
CA PHE A 279 -32.09 -4.02 -15.64
C PHE A 279 -32.35 -3.21 -16.92
N GLY A 280 -31.47 -3.29 -17.92
CA GLY A 280 -31.59 -2.54 -19.16
C GLY A 280 -31.33 -1.03 -19.01
N LEU A 281 -30.59 -0.62 -17.96
CA LEU A 281 -30.27 0.81 -17.73
C LEU A 281 -29.33 1.34 -18.80
N PRO A 282 -29.41 2.65 -19.17
CA PRO A 282 -28.61 3.20 -20.27
C PRO A 282 -27.10 3.06 -20.09
N ARG A 283 -26.37 2.77 -21.16
CA ARG A 283 -24.90 2.77 -21.24
C ARG A 283 -24.38 4.13 -21.68
N ASN A 284 -24.47 5.13 -20.83
CA ASN A 284 -23.99 6.47 -21.14
C ASN A 284 -23.29 7.14 -19.98
N ILE A 285 -22.55 8.22 -20.27
CA ILE A 285 -21.77 8.95 -19.29
C ILE A 285 -22.63 9.47 -18.13
N THR A 286 -23.86 9.88 -18.41
CA THR A 286 -24.79 10.37 -17.36
C THR A 286 -25.08 9.28 -16.33
N MET A 287 -25.38 8.05 -16.80
CA MET A 287 -25.63 6.94 -15.90
C MET A 287 -24.36 6.53 -15.13
N GLN A 288 -23.19 6.55 -15.79
CA GLN A 288 -21.91 6.29 -15.12
C GLN A 288 -21.64 7.29 -14.00
N ILE A 289 -21.98 8.56 -14.17
CA ILE A 289 -21.89 9.58 -13.11
C ILE A 289 -22.93 9.34 -12.02
N VAL A 290 -24.14 8.93 -12.37
CA VAL A 290 -25.14 8.55 -11.35
C VAL A 290 -24.63 7.37 -10.52
N VAL A 291 -24.05 6.36 -11.16
CA VAL A 291 -23.41 5.21 -10.47
C VAL A 291 -22.26 5.69 -9.59
N LEU A 292 -21.39 6.56 -10.10
CA LEU A 292 -20.31 7.17 -9.32
C LEU A 292 -20.83 7.87 -8.07
N LEU A 293 -21.87 8.70 -8.19
CA LEU A 293 -22.48 9.41 -7.07
C LEU A 293 -23.14 8.46 -6.06
N ILE A 294 -23.86 7.43 -6.51
CA ILE A 294 -24.45 6.43 -5.63
C ILE A 294 -23.36 5.66 -4.86
N THR A 295 -22.34 5.19 -5.55
CA THR A 295 -21.20 4.52 -4.92
C THR A 295 -20.50 5.42 -3.91
N THR A 296 -20.36 6.71 -4.25
CA THR A 296 -19.84 7.73 -3.33
C THR A 296 -20.68 7.89 -2.08
N MET A 297 -21.99 7.95 -2.21
CA MET A 297 -22.87 8.02 -1.05
C MET A 297 -22.75 6.79 -0.15
N ILE A 298 -22.56 5.58 -0.74
CA ILE A 298 -22.35 4.34 0.02
C ILE A 298 -21.06 4.43 0.84
N PHE A 299 -19.93 4.77 0.23
CA PHE A 299 -18.68 4.84 0.99
C PHE A 299 -18.58 6.09 1.89
N ALA A 300 -19.20 7.20 1.54
CA ALA A 300 -19.30 8.37 2.41
C ALA A 300 -20.10 8.07 3.68
N TYR A 301 -21.21 7.32 3.55
CA TYR A 301 -21.96 6.84 4.70
C TYR A 301 -21.13 5.90 5.58
N SER A 302 -20.40 4.95 4.96
CA SER A 302 -19.48 4.06 5.68
C SER A 302 -18.38 4.84 6.39
N ALA A 303 -17.74 5.79 5.71
CA ALA A 303 -16.73 6.67 6.29
C ALA A 303 -17.25 7.49 7.48
N TYR A 304 -18.51 7.91 7.42
CA TYR A 304 -19.15 8.61 8.53
C TYR A 304 -19.37 7.72 9.76
N GLN A 305 -19.72 6.43 9.56
CA GLN A 305 -19.96 5.47 10.65
C GLN A 305 -18.67 5.04 11.37
N GLY A 306 -17.50 5.15 10.71
CA GLY A 306 -16.20 4.78 11.25
C GLY A 306 -15.80 3.33 10.99
N LEU A 307 -14.52 3.02 11.29
CA LEU A 307 -13.86 1.75 10.93
C LEU A 307 -14.55 0.50 11.49
N LYS A 308 -15.07 0.56 12.72
CA LYS A 308 -15.63 -0.62 13.41
C LYS A 308 -17.09 -0.93 13.04
N GLY A 309 -17.81 0.01 12.45
CA GLY A 309 -19.27 -0.11 12.27
C GLY A 309 -19.71 -0.71 10.94
N GLY A 310 -19.06 -0.35 9.83
CA GLY A 310 -19.53 -0.66 8.47
C GLY A 310 -18.52 -1.45 7.64
N ILE A 311 -17.29 -0.95 7.54
CA ILE A 311 -16.26 -1.46 6.63
C ILE A 311 -15.92 -2.92 6.89
N GLN A 312 -15.68 -3.29 8.14
CA GLN A 312 -15.22 -4.64 8.49
C GLN A 312 -16.23 -5.71 8.11
N LYS A 313 -17.54 -5.47 8.31
CA LYS A 313 -18.60 -6.41 7.94
C LYS A 313 -18.71 -6.55 6.43
N LEU A 314 -18.71 -5.42 5.71
CA LEU A 314 -18.79 -5.41 4.25
C LEU A 314 -17.57 -6.08 3.61
N SER A 315 -16.35 -5.80 4.11
CA SER A 315 -15.13 -6.43 3.63
C SER A 315 -15.14 -7.95 3.82
N ASN A 316 -15.62 -8.44 4.97
CA ASN A 316 -15.70 -9.89 5.22
C ASN A 316 -16.70 -10.57 4.26
N ILE A 317 -17.87 -9.99 4.06
CA ILE A 317 -18.87 -10.52 3.11
C ILE A 317 -18.26 -10.56 1.71
N ASN A 318 -17.60 -9.48 1.30
CA ASN A 318 -16.99 -9.34 0.00
C ASN A 318 -15.90 -10.38 -0.25
N PHE A 319 -15.07 -10.66 0.76
CA PHE A 319 -14.06 -11.71 0.69
C PHE A 319 -14.64 -13.10 0.41
N TYR A 320 -15.59 -13.53 1.25
CA TYR A 320 -16.19 -14.85 1.07
C TYR A 320 -16.90 -14.95 -0.27
N LEU A 321 -17.60 -13.89 -0.67
CA LEU A 321 -18.31 -13.86 -1.94
C LEU A 321 -17.32 -13.91 -3.13
N ALA A 322 -16.19 -13.21 -3.05
CA ALA A 322 -15.14 -13.26 -4.08
C ALA A 322 -14.52 -14.65 -4.19
N VAL A 323 -14.22 -15.30 -3.06
CA VAL A 323 -13.70 -16.69 -3.06
C VAL A 323 -14.69 -17.65 -3.67
N VAL A 324 -15.97 -17.56 -3.28
CA VAL A 324 -17.04 -18.39 -3.86
C VAL A 324 -17.18 -18.13 -5.35
N PHE A 325 -17.10 -16.88 -5.79
CA PHE A 325 -17.17 -16.50 -7.20
C PHE A 325 -16.00 -17.09 -8.01
N LEU A 326 -14.78 -17.02 -7.51
CA LEU A 326 -13.62 -17.62 -8.17
C LEU A 326 -13.71 -19.15 -8.22
N LEU A 327 -14.11 -19.80 -7.13
CA LEU A 327 -14.30 -21.25 -7.08
C LEU A 327 -15.39 -21.70 -8.03
N PHE A 328 -16.49 -20.95 -8.13
CA PHE A 328 -17.56 -21.23 -9.08
C PHE A 328 -17.02 -21.22 -10.52
N ILE A 329 -16.32 -20.17 -10.94
CA ILE A 329 -15.75 -20.09 -12.30
C ILE A 329 -14.73 -21.20 -12.54
N LEU A 330 -13.89 -21.52 -11.54
CA LEU A 330 -12.92 -22.61 -11.65
C LEU A 330 -13.59 -23.97 -11.87
N ILE A 331 -14.70 -24.24 -11.18
CA ILE A 331 -15.40 -25.54 -11.24
C ILE A 331 -16.22 -25.67 -12.52
N VAL A 332 -16.95 -24.62 -12.92
CA VAL A 332 -17.83 -24.69 -14.10
C VAL A 332 -17.09 -24.39 -15.41
N GLY A 333 -15.96 -23.73 -15.33
CA GLY A 333 -15.10 -23.42 -16.48
C GLY A 333 -14.19 -24.60 -16.88
N PRO A 334 -13.25 -24.35 -17.79
CA PRO A 334 -12.29 -25.36 -18.25
C PRO A 334 -11.16 -25.53 -17.19
N THR A 335 -11.48 -26.14 -16.05
CA THR A 335 -10.64 -26.28 -14.86
C THR A 335 -9.20 -26.70 -15.20
N VAL A 336 -9.04 -27.77 -16.01
CA VAL A 336 -7.71 -28.29 -16.37
C VAL A 336 -6.90 -27.28 -17.17
N PHE A 337 -7.53 -26.59 -18.13
CA PHE A 337 -6.88 -25.53 -18.90
C PHE A 337 -6.45 -24.37 -17.99
N ILE A 338 -7.33 -23.91 -17.11
CA ILE A 338 -7.05 -22.82 -16.16
C ILE A 338 -5.85 -23.16 -15.27
N LEU A 339 -5.82 -24.39 -14.72
CA LEU A 339 -4.75 -24.81 -13.80
C LEU A 339 -3.42 -25.01 -14.53
N ASN A 340 -3.43 -25.66 -15.70
CA ASN A 340 -2.22 -25.91 -16.48
C ASN A 340 -1.60 -24.58 -16.95
N THR A 341 -2.41 -23.71 -17.54
CA THR A 341 -1.96 -22.39 -18.01
C THR A 341 -1.49 -21.52 -16.85
N GLY A 342 -2.19 -21.57 -15.70
CA GLY A 342 -1.80 -20.84 -14.50
C GLY A 342 -0.46 -21.31 -13.94
N LEU A 343 -0.23 -22.63 -13.89
CA LEU A 343 1.04 -23.19 -13.40
C LEU A 343 2.21 -22.79 -14.32
N GLU A 344 2.03 -22.89 -15.64
CA GLU A 344 3.04 -22.44 -16.61
C GLU A 344 3.33 -20.94 -16.48
N ALA A 345 2.28 -20.12 -16.31
CA ALA A 345 2.42 -18.68 -16.16
C ALA A 345 3.16 -18.29 -14.85
N ILE A 346 2.91 -18.98 -13.74
CA ILE A 346 3.67 -18.81 -12.49
C ILE A 346 5.15 -19.14 -12.72
N GLY A 347 5.45 -20.30 -13.31
CA GLY A 347 6.83 -20.70 -13.60
C GLY A 347 7.55 -19.65 -14.44
N ARG A 348 6.91 -19.19 -15.53
CA ARG A 348 7.43 -18.15 -16.41
C ARG A 348 7.60 -16.81 -15.69
N SER A 349 6.65 -16.41 -14.85
CA SER A 349 6.76 -15.14 -14.11
C SER A 349 7.94 -15.15 -13.15
N ILE A 350 8.34 -16.30 -12.60
CA ILE A 350 9.52 -16.43 -11.73
C ILE A 350 10.80 -16.38 -12.56
N THR A 351 10.89 -17.15 -13.62
CA THR A 351 12.12 -17.26 -14.43
C THR A 351 12.43 -16.00 -15.22
N GLU A 352 11.41 -15.32 -15.73
CA GLU A 352 11.52 -14.12 -16.56
C GLU A 352 11.38 -12.81 -15.77
N MET A 353 11.20 -12.88 -14.44
CA MET A 353 10.99 -11.69 -13.59
C MET A 353 12.07 -10.60 -13.80
N PRO A 354 13.37 -10.90 -13.83
CA PRO A 354 14.38 -9.87 -14.06
C PRO A 354 14.22 -9.17 -15.42
N ARG A 355 13.90 -9.95 -16.45
CA ARG A 355 13.67 -9.41 -17.80
C ARG A 355 12.44 -8.50 -17.84
N MET A 356 11.32 -8.93 -17.25
CA MET A 356 10.10 -8.12 -17.19
C MET A 356 10.29 -6.85 -16.36
N MET A 357 11.03 -6.92 -15.25
CA MET A 357 11.31 -5.77 -14.38
C MET A 357 12.17 -4.68 -15.05
N THR A 358 12.97 -5.04 -16.04
CA THR A 358 13.93 -4.14 -16.70
C THR A 358 13.58 -3.85 -18.17
N TYR A 359 12.42 -4.32 -18.64
CA TYR A 359 11.98 -4.13 -20.02
C TYR A 359 11.44 -2.71 -20.23
N VAL A 360 12.24 -1.84 -20.85
CA VAL A 360 11.90 -0.43 -21.14
C VAL A 360 11.76 -0.13 -22.64
N GLU A 361 12.07 -1.10 -23.51
CA GLU A 361 12.07 -0.99 -24.98
C GLU A 361 12.85 0.23 -25.51
N PRO A 362 14.19 0.27 -25.33
CA PRO A 362 15.01 1.41 -25.72
C PRO A 362 15.14 1.56 -27.24
N PHE A 363 14.80 0.52 -28.00
CA PHE A 363 15.00 0.47 -29.46
C PHE A 363 13.69 0.69 -30.25
N LYS A 364 12.60 1.10 -29.59
CA LYS A 364 11.29 1.29 -30.23
C LYS A 364 11.28 2.21 -31.44
N ASP A 365 12.23 3.14 -31.53
CA ASP A 365 12.30 4.13 -32.61
C ASP A 365 13.28 3.72 -33.71
N PHE A 366 13.94 2.56 -33.61
CA PHE A 366 14.91 2.04 -34.56
C PHE A 366 14.28 0.97 -35.49
N GLN A 367 13.17 1.31 -36.15
CA GLN A 367 12.40 0.39 -36.98
C GLN A 367 13.18 -0.07 -38.22
N GLU A 368 14.10 0.71 -38.72
CA GLU A 368 15.03 0.38 -39.83
C GLU A 368 15.92 -0.83 -39.55
N PHE A 369 16.17 -1.12 -38.25
CA PHE A 369 16.91 -2.31 -37.81
C PHE A 369 15.99 -3.50 -37.47
N GLY A 370 14.71 -3.45 -37.82
CA GLY A 370 13.74 -4.52 -37.60
C GLY A 370 13.02 -4.49 -36.26
N PHE A 371 13.26 -3.47 -35.44
CA PHE A 371 12.48 -3.28 -34.19
C PHE A 371 11.08 -2.76 -34.54
N LYS A 372 10.08 -3.22 -33.82
CA LYS A 372 8.72 -2.69 -33.95
C LYS A 372 8.55 -1.51 -33.00
N HIS A 373 7.85 -0.50 -33.45
CA HIS A 373 7.42 0.54 -32.53
C HIS A 373 6.39 -0.05 -31.57
N THR A 374 6.73 -0.06 -30.28
CA THR A 374 5.82 -0.50 -29.21
C THR A 374 5.95 0.40 -28.00
N THR A 375 4.83 0.71 -27.38
CA THR A 375 4.72 1.47 -26.14
C THR A 375 4.33 0.56 -24.97
N PHE A 376 4.48 -0.76 -25.11
CA PHE A 376 4.06 -1.75 -24.12
C PHE A 376 4.56 -1.44 -22.70
N PRO A 377 5.86 -1.13 -22.46
CA PRO A 377 6.31 -0.80 -21.12
C PRO A 377 5.62 0.45 -20.54
N GLN A 378 5.46 1.50 -21.37
CA GLN A 378 4.84 2.77 -20.95
C GLN A 378 3.35 2.62 -20.68
N ASP A 379 2.65 1.85 -21.51
CA ASP A 379 1.21 1.66 -21.39
C ASP A 379 0.85 0.73 -20.24
N TRP A 380 1.73 -0.21 -19.87
CA TRP A 380 1.42 -1.25 -18.89
C TRP A 380 2.32 -1.21 -17.66
N THR A 381 3.60 -1.51 -17.77
CA THR A 381 4.48 -1.63 -16.59
C THR A 381 4.66 -0.30 -15.87
N VAL A 382 4.88 0.80 -16.62
CA VAL A 382 4.96 2.15 -16.05
C VAL A 382 3.63 2.55 -15.41
N PHE A 383 2.52 2.26 -16.09
CA PHE A 383 1.19 2.52 -15.54
C PHE A 383 0.96 1.75 -14.23
N TYR A 384 1.22 0.43 -14.21
CA TYR A 384 1.01 -0.37 -13.01
C TYR A 384 1.92 0.08 -11.86
N TRP A 385 3.21 0.32 -12.11
CA TRP A 385 4.11 0.81 -11.07
C TRP A 385 3.68 2.18 -10.54
N ALA A 386 3.27 3.07 -11.42
CA ALA A 386 2.70 4.35 -11.02
C ALA A 386 1.44 4.18 -10.17
N TRP A 387 0.56 3.29 -10.56
CA TRP A 387 -0.68 3.02 -9.84
C TRP A 387 -0.42 2.39 -8.46
N TRP A 388 0.53 1.44 -8.38
CA TRP A 388 0.97 0.91 -7.09
C TRP A 388 1.63 1.97 -6.22
N LEU A 389 2.45 2.84 -6.77
CA LEU A 389 3.08 3.95 -6.05
C LEU A 389 2.05 4.85 -5.37
N VAL A 390 0.99 5.25 -6.08
CA VAL A 390 -0.02 6.16 -5.52
C VAL A 390 -0.90 5.50 -4.46
N PHE A 391 -1.07 4.17 -4.51
CA PHE A 391 -1.76 3.39 -3.48
C PHE A 391 -0.86 2.89 -2.35
N ALA A 392 0.46 2.85 -2.58
CA ALA A 392 1.40 2.26 -1.64
C ALA A 392 1.27 2.79 -0.20
N PRO A 393 1.07 4.07 0.03
CA PRO A 393 0.92 4.58 1.38
C PRO A 393 -0.35 4.08 2.09
N THR A 394 -1.47 3.97 1.37
CA THR A 394 -2.73 3.45 1.92
C THR A 394 -2.61 1.99 2.30
N ILE A 395 -2.12 1.19 1.37
CA ILE A 395 -1.93 -0.25 1.57
C ILE A 395 -0.80 -0.50 2.57
N GLY A 396 0.27 0.32 2.54
CA GLY A 396 1.36 0.27 3.51
C GLY A 396 0.89 0.52 4.94
N LEU A 397 0.03 1.51 5.17
CA LEU A 397 -0.58 1.75 6.47
C LEU A 397 -1.48 0.59 6.90
N PHE A 398 -2.27 0.04 5.98
CA PHE A 398 -3.09 -1.13 6.25
C PHE A 398 -2.24 -2.33 6.68
N ILE A 399 -1.19 -2.68 5.91
CA ILE A 399 -0.25 -3.76 6.22
C ILE A 399 0.39 -3.54 7.60
N ALA A 400 0.83 -2.32 7.88
CA ALA A 400 1.42 -1.96 9.16
C ALA A 400 0.43 -2.22 10.32
N LYS A 401 -0.81 -1.71 10.21
CA LYS A 401 -1.82 -1.85 11.26
C LYS A 401 -2.18 -3.29 11.58
N ILE A 402 -2.32 -4.15 10.57
CA ILE A 402 -2.69 -5.55 10.80
C ILE A 402 -1.53 -6.43 11.27
N SER A 403 -0.30 -5.90 11.27
CA SER A 403 0.92 -6.66 11.59
C SER A 403 1.46 -6.42 12.99
N ARG A 404 0.72 -5.74 13.87
CA ARG A 404 1.08 -5.53 15.27
C ARG A 404 1.39 -6.86 15.96
N GLY A 405 2.48 -6.88 16.77
CA GLY A 405 2.96 -8.05 17.49
C GLY A 405 3.75 -9.05 16.64
N ARG A 406 3.92 -8.81 15.33
CA ARG A 406 4.74 -9.62 14.42
C ARG A 406 6.12 -9.00 14.23
N THR A 407 7.07 -9.77 13.71
CA THR A 407 8.35 -9.21 13.26
C THR A 407 8.19 -8.53 11.90
N ILE A 408 9.07 -7.57 11.60
CA ILE A 408 9.11 -6.92 10.28
C ILE A 408 9.30 -7.97 9.17
N ARG A 409 10.15 -8.99 9.40
CA ARG A 409 10.34 -10.11 8.46
C ARG A 409 9.04 -10.86 8.19
N ASN A 410 8.27 -11.19 9.23
CA ASN A 410 6.98 -11.87 9.05
C ASN A 410 5.99 -10.99 8.29
N MET A 411 5.93 -9.69 8.62
CA MET A 411 5.09 -8.73 7.89
C MET A 411 5.45 -8.70 6.40
N VAL A 412 6.74 -8.60 6.08
CA VAL A 412 7.22 -8.52 4.70
C VAL A 412 6.94 -9.81 3.94
N LEU A 413 7.38 -10.97 4.47
CA LEU A 413 7.21 -12.26 3.79
C LEU A 413 5.73 -12.63 3.62
N GLY A 414 4.92 -12.41 4.66
CA GLY A 414 3.49 -12.69 4.58
C GLY A 414 2.77 -11.81 3.57
N SER A 415 3.09 -10.51 3.51
CA SER A 415 2.50 -9.60 2.52
C SER A 415 2.91 -9.98 1.10
N MET A 416 4.18 -10.30 0.88
CA MET A 416 4.67 -10.77 -0.42
C MET A 416 3.96 -12.04 -0.87
N PHE A 417 3.81 -13.01 0.02
CA PHE A 417 3.23 -14.31 -0.33
C PHE A 417 1.71 -14.25 -0.46
N TYR A 418 1.00 -13.89 0.61
CA TYR A 418 -0.47 -13.95 0.63
C TYR A 418 -1.11 -12.91 -0.30
N GLY A 419 -0.52 -11.74 -0.39
CA GLY A 419 -0.99 -10.71 -1.28
C GLY A 419 -0.80 -11.06 -2.75
N SER A 420 0.38 -11.54 -3.13
CA SER A 420 0.63 -12.00 -4.50
C SER A 420 -0.23 -13.21 -4.86
N LEU A 421 -0.44 -14.14 -3.93
CA LEU A 421 -1.29 -15.31 -4.12
C LEU A 421 -2.75 -14.88 -4.40
N GLY A 422 -3.26 -13.93 -3.62
CA GLY A 422 -4.60 -13.39 -3.83
C GLY A 422 -4.79 -12.85 -5.24
N CYS A 423 -3.90 -11.94 -5.65
CA CYS A 423 -3.95 -11.38 -6.99
C CYS A 423 -3.77 -12.43 -8.09
N ALA A 424 -2.81 -13.35 -7.93
CA ALA A 424 -2.55 -14.41 -8.90
C ALA A 424 -3.78 -15.31 -9.12
N MET A 425 -4.55 -15.63 -8.06
CA MET A 425 -5.77 -16.43 -8.20
C MET A 425 -6.80 -15.75 -9.11
N PHE A 426 -7.01 -14.43 -8.97
CA PHE A 426 -7.90 -13.69 -9.86
C PHE A 426 -7.39 -13.71 -11.30
N MET A 427 -6.12 -13.39 -11.52
CA MET A 427 -5.52 -13.37 -12.86
C MET A 427 -5.53 -14.74 -13.53
N ILE A 428 -5.26 -15.80 -12.79
CA ILE A 428 -5.26 -17.18 -13.32
C ILE A 428 -6.67 -17.64 -13.65
N ILE A 429 -7.62 -17.49 -12.71
CA ILE A 429 -8.95 -18.06 -12.89
C ILE A 429 -9.74 -17.25 -13.92
N LEU A 430 -9.85 -15.95 -13.71
CA LEU A 430 -10.66 -15.09 -14.56
C LEU A 430 -10.02 -14.89 -15.94
N GLY A 431 -8.71 -14.60 -15.96
CA GLY A 431 -7.99 -14.32 -17.21
C GLY A 431 -7.90 -15.54 -18.11
N ASN A 432 -7.58 -16.70 -17.57
CA ASN A 432 -7.51 -17.92 -18.37
C ASN A 432 -8.88 -18.43 -18.80
N TYR A 433 -9.95 -18.14 -18.04
CA TYR A 433 -11.30 -18.40 -18.50
C TYR A 433 -11.65 -17.56 -19.73
N GLY A 434 -11.39 -16.24 -19.68
CA GLY A 434 -11.62 -15.36 -20.83
C GLY A 434 -10.76 -15.73 -22.03
N LEU A 435 -9.48 -16.06 -21.82
CA LEU A 435 -8.59 -16.54 -22.87
C LEU A 435 -9.08 -17.85 -23.51
N TYR A 436 -9.58 -18.80 -22.71
CA TYR A 436 -10.15 -20.04 -23.23
C TYR A 436 -11.32 -19.78 -24.18
N LEU A 437 -12.22 -18.88 -23.82
CA LEU A 437 -13.36 -18.50 -24.67
C LEU A 437 -12.90 -17.92 -26.02
N GLN A 438 -11.86 -17.08 -26.02
CA GLN A 438 -11.25 -16.52 -27.22
C GLN A 438 -10.64 -17.60 -28.10
N LEU A 439 -9.83 -18.49 -27.52
CA LEU A 439 -9.09 -19.52 -28.26
C LEU A 439 -10.00 -20.60 -28.83
N THR A 440 -11.12 -20.90 -28.17
CA THR A 440 -12.11 -21.87 -28.66
C THR A 440 -13.16 -21.27 -29.58
N GLY A 441 -13.20 -19.94 -29.75
CA GLY A 441 -14.17 -19.24 -30.58
C GLY A 441 -15.59 -19.21 -29.97
N VAL A 442 -15.75 -19.57 -28.69
CA VAL A 442 -17.06 -19.48 -28.02
C VAL A 442 -17.49 -18.02 -27.84
N VAL A 443 -16.55 -17.15 -27.50
CA VAL A 443 -16.74 -15.70 -27.47
C VAL A 443 -15.50 -15.04 -28.08
N ASP A 444 -15.68 -14.21 -29.11
CA ASP A 444 -14.60 -13.38 -29.62
C ASP A 444 -14.44 -12.13 -28.74
N VAL A 445 -13.77 -12.32 -27.59
CA VAL A 445 -13.57 -11.28 -26.59
C VAL A 445 -12.81 -10.09 -27.16
N VAL A 446 -11.84 -10.34 -28.02
CA VAL A 446 -11.03 -9.30 -28.68
C VAL A 446 -11.88 -8.46 -29.62
N ALA A 447 -12.76 -9.06 -30.38
CA ALA A 447 -13.68 -8.32 -31.27
C ALA A 447 -14.64 -7.44 -30.45
N VAL A 448 -15.22 -7.95 -29.37
CA VAL A 448 -16.09 -7.15 -28.49
C VAL A 448 -15.31 -6.00 -27.83
N LEU A 449 -14.08 -6.26 -27.36
CA LEU A 449 -13.20 -5.25 -26.77
C LEU A 449 -12.94 -4.08 -27.74
N ASN A 450 -12.66 -4.39 -29.00
CA ASN A 450 -12.28 -3.38 -30.00
C ASN A 450 -13.49 -2.66 -30.62
N ASN A 451 -14.62 -3.35 -30.78
CA ASN A 451 -15.80 -2.81 -31.48
C ASN A 451 -16.82 -2.16 -30.54
N GLU A 452 -16.85 -2.57 -29.27
CA GLU A 452 -17.79 -2.03 -28.30
C GLU A 452 -17.06 -1.31 -27.14
N SER A 453 -16.63 -2.06 -26.12
CA SER A 453 -15.90 -1.50 -24.97
C SER A 453 -15.25 -2.60 -24.14
N PRO A 454 -14.26 -2.25 -23.28
CA PRO A 454 -13.68 -3.20 -22.33
C PRO A 454 -14.72 -3.80 -21.37
N THR A 455 -15.67 -2.99 -20.91
CA THR A 455 -16.73 -3.47 -20.01
C THR A 455 -17.69 -4.41 -20.72
N ALA A 456 -18.07 -4.14 -21.96
CA ALA A 456 -18.86 -5.04 -22.78
C ALA A 456 -18.16 -6.40 -22.96
N ALA A 457 -16.84 -6.41 -23.22
CA ALA A 457 -16.05 -7.63 -23.34
C ALA A 457 -16.03 -8.43 -22.01
N ILE A 458 -15.88 -7.76 -20.86
CA ILE A 458 -15.97 -8.40 -19.55
C ILE A 458 -17.33 -9.08 -19.36
N PHE A 459 -18.42 -8.39 -19.70
CA PHE A 459 -19.76 -8.95 -19.55
C PHE A 459 -20.09 -10.00 -20.61
N ALA A 460 -19.48 -9.97 -21.79
CA ALA A 460 -19.56 -11.07 -22.76
C ALA A 460 -18.94 -12.36 -22.18
N ILE A 461 -17.81 -12.27 -21.47
CA ILE A 461 -17.22 -13.39 -20.73
C ILE A 461 -18.17 -13.90 -19.65
N LEU A 462 -18.73 -13.02 -18.82
CA LEU A 462 -19.62 -13.40 -17.72
C LEU A 462 -20.94 -14.00 -18.22
N ASN A 463 -21.46 -13.52 -19.35
CA ASN A 463 -22.68 -14.04 -19.99
C ASN A 463 -22.52 -15.47 -20.53
N SER A 464 -21.30 -15.93 -20.80
CA SER A 464 -21.02 -17.31 -21.23
C SER A 464 -21.13 -18.35 -20.09
N LEU A 465 -21.17 -17.89 -18.83
CA LEU A 465 -21.26 -18.76 -17.66
C LEU A 465 -22.71 -19.27 -17.45
N PRO A 466 -22.89 -20.48 -16.91
CA PRO A 466 -24.21 -20.93 -16.49
C PRO A 466 -24.77 -20.01 -15.41
N MET A 467 -26.09 -19.83 -15.40
CA MET A 467 -26.78 -18.89 -14.50
C MET A 467 -26.26 -17.44 -14.64
N SER A 468 -25.97 -17.00 -15.87
CA SER A 468 -25.29 -15.72 -16.17
C SER A 468 -25.92 -14.53 -15.43
N TYR A 469 -27.26 -14.49 -15.33
CA TYR A 469 -27.95 -13.42 -14.62
C TYR A 469 -27.54 -13.33 -13.14
N LEU A 470 -27.45 -14.47 -12.44
CA LEU A 470 -27.01 -14.54 -11.05
C LEU A 470 -25.51 -14.18 -10.93
N VAL A 471 -24.70 -14.70 -11.84
CA VAL A 471 -23.25 -14.40 -11.91
C VAL A 471 -23.02 -12.90 -12.08
N ILE A 472 -23.72 -12.25 -13.00
CA ILE A 472 -23.65 -10.81 -13.24
C ILE A 472 -24.14 -10.03 -12.01
N ALA A 473 -25.21 -10.45 -11.36
CA ALA A 473 -25.68 -9.80 -10.14
C ALA A 473 -24.62 -9.86 -9.02
N VAL A 474 -24.03 -11.03 -8.78
CA VAL A 474 -22.95 -11.22 -7.80
C VAL A 474 -21.72 -10.38 -8.18
N PHE A 475 -21.31 -10.39 -9.44
CA PHE A 475 -20.15 -9.62 -9.91
C PHE A 475 -20.36 -8.11 -9.75
N THR A 476 -21.53 -7.58 -10.12
CA THR A 476 -21.87 -6.16 -9.99
C THR A 476 -21.92 -5.72 -8.53
N PHE A 477 -22.47 -6.59 -7.66
CA PHE A 477 -22.45 -6.36 -6.22
C PHE A 477 -21.04 -6.35 -5.66
N LEU A 478 -20.19 -7.34 -6.02
CA LEU A 478 -18.77 -7.39 -5.65
C LEU A 478 -18.03 -6.12 -6.07
N ALA A 479 -18.19 -5.69 -7.33
CA ALA A 479 -17.55 -4.48 -7.84
C ALA A 479 -17.96 -3.25 -7.04
N THR A 480 -19.25 -3.12 -6.69
CA THR A 480 -19.76 -2.00 -5.90
C THR A 480 -19.17 -1.98 -4.49
N ILE A 481 -19.16 -3.12 -3.79
CA ILE A 481 -18.67 -3.18 -2.40
C ILE A 481 -17.15 -3.04 -2.35
N PHE A 482 -16.40 -3.66 -3.27
CA PHE A 482 -14.95 -3.45 -3.35
C PHE A 482 -14.59 -1.97 -3.59
N THR A 483 -15.34 -1.29 -4.46
CA THR A 483 -15.17 0.15 -4.68
C THR A 483 -15.43 0.91 -3.38
N ALA A 484 -16.56 0.66 -2.73
CA ALA A 484 -16.93 1.37 -1.51
C ALA A 484 -15.91 1.17 -0.38
N THR A 485 -15.42 -0.03 -0.14
CA THR A 485 -14.44 -0.31 0.92
C THR A 485 -13.07 0.30 0.65
N THR A 486 -12.63 0.32 -0.61
CA THR A 486 -11.37 0.98 -1.02
C THR A 486 -11.42 2.47 -0.77
N PHE A 487 -12.50 3.15 -1.19
CA PHE A 487 -12.61 4.60 -1.11
C PHE A 487 -12.92 5.11 0.29
N ASP A 488 -13.58 4.31 1.11
CA ASP A 488 -13.72 4.58 2.54
C ASP A 488 -12.33 4.65 3.20
N SER A 489 -11.46 3.67 2.94
CA SER A 489 -10.09 3.65 3.45
C SER A 489 -9.27 4.85 2.98
N ILE A 490 -9.37 5.22 1.69
CA ILE A 490 -8.67 6.39 1.13
C ILE A 490 -9.16 7.68 1.81
N SER A 491 -10.47 7.88 1.94
CA SER A 491 -11.04 9.08 2.57
C SER A 491 -10.64 9.21 4.03
N TYR A 492 -10.53 8.08 4.75
CA TYR A 492 -10.02 8.03 6.12
C TYR A 492 -8.57 8.53 6.20
N ILE A 493 -7.69 8.05 5.31
CA ILE A 493 -6.28 8.42 5.33
C ILE A 493 -6.09 9.88 4.92
N LEU A 494 -6.80 10.35 3.88
CA LEU A 494 -6.77 11.76 3.49
C LEU A 494 -7.18 12.67 4.64
N ALA A 495 -8.26 12.33 5.34
CA ALA A 495 -8.72 13.06 6.49
C ALA A 495 -7.70 13.06 7.64
N SER A 496 -6.98 11.93 7.81
CA SER A 496 -5.94 11.81 8.83
C SER A 496 -4.72 12.68 8.54
N VAL A 497 -4.24 12.68 7.30
CA VAL A 497 -3.01 13.42 6.92
C VAL A 497 -3.20 14.93 6.98
N VAL A 498 -4.42 15.44 6.72
CA VAL A 498 -4.71 16.87 6.78
C VAL A 498 -5.05 17.39 8.20
N GLN A 499 -5.11 16.52 9.20
CA GLN A 499 -5.17 16.94 10.62
C GLN A 499 -3.76 17.08 11.19
N VAL A 500 -3.60 17.95 12.17
CA VAL A 500 -2.30 18.10 12.86
C VAL A 500 -1.96 16.80 13.57
N GLU A 501 -2.90 16.28 14.35
CA GLU A 501 -2.85 14.97 15.00
C GLU A 501 -4.20 14.27 14.86
N VAL A 502 -4.23 12.98 15.03
CA VAL A 502 -5.46 12.18 15.04
C VAL A 502 -5.53 11.51 16.39
N ASP A 503 -6.66 11.64 17.04
CA ASP A 503 -7.01 10.89 18.24
C ASP A 503 -7.29 9.42 17.85
N ASP A 504 -8.40 8.84 18.22
CA ASP A 504 -8.78 7.48 17.76
C ASP A 504 -9.11 7.45 16.26
N GLU A 505 -9.85 8.44 15.77
CA GLU A 505 -10.27 8.56 14.37
C GLU A 505 -10.28 10.02 13.91
N PRO A 506 -10.01 10.29 12.62
CA PRO A 506 -10.12 11.64 12.08
C PRO A 506 -11.57 12.13 12.10
N HIS A 507 -11.76 13.44 12.13
CA HIS A 507 -13.07 14.07 12.19
C HIS A 507 -14.03 13.54 11.12
N ARG A 508 -15.25 13.16 11.50
CA ARG A 508 -16.28 12.59 10.60
C ARG A 508 -16.57 13.49 9.41
N TRP A 509 -16.67 14.81 9.63
CA TRP A 509 -16.92 15.80 8.57
C TRP A 509 -15.74 15.94 7.61
N ASN A 510 -14.51 15.80 8.10
CA ASN A 510 -13.31 15.80 7.29
C ASN A 510 -13.29 14.56 6.38
N ARG A 511 -13.64 13.38 6.91
CA ARG A 511 -13.80 12.15 6.12
C ARG A 511 -14.86 12.28 5.02
N LEU A 512 -16.03 12.83 5.35
CA LEU A 512 -17.08 13.12 4.37
C LEU A 512 -16.61 14.08 3.27
N PHE A 513 -15.94 15.17 3.66
CA PHE A 513 -15.40 16.13 2.70
C PHE A 513 -14.48 15.44 1.68
N TRP A 514 -13.55 14.61 2.15
CA TRP A 514 -12.63 13.87 1.27
C TRP A 514 -13.34 12.79 0.46
N ALA A 515 -14.34 12.13 1.00
CA ALA A 515 -15.16 11.17 0.27
C ALA A 515 -15.79 11.80 -0.99
N PHE A 516 -16.39 12.99 -0.86
CA PHE A 516 -16.94 13.69 -2.01
C PHE A 516 -15.88 14.31 -2.92
N THR A 517 -14.78 14.81 -2.36
CA THR A 517 -13.67 15.38 -3.15
C THR A 517 -13.02 14.32 -4.06
N LEU A 518 -12.92 13.07 -3.60
CA LEU A 518 -12.39 11.95 -4.40
C LEU A 518 -13.18 11.67 -5.67
N CYS A 519 -14.45 12.07 -5.77
CA CYS A 519 -15.28 11.86 -6.96
C CYS A 519 -15.04 12.89 -8.06
N LEU A 520 -14.49 14.05 -7.70
CA LEU A 520 -14.40 15.18 -8.63
C LEU A 520 -13.49 14.85 -9.83
N LEU A 521 -12.29 14.39 -9.55
CA LEU A 521 -11.30 14.09 -10.61
C LEU A 521 -11.73 12.93 -11.52
N PRO A 522 -12.22 11.77 -11.00
CA PRO A 522 -12.74 10.72 -11.87
C PRO A 522 -13.89 11.19 -12.76
N ALA A 523 -14.84 11.97 -12.22
CA ALA A 523 -15.94 12.50 -13.03
C ALA A 523 -15.42 13.33 -14.21
N ILE A 524 -14.44 14.21 -13.98
CA ILE A 524 -13.83 15.02 -15.03
C ILE A 524 -13.11 14.15 -16.07
N LEU A 525 -12.28 13.21 -15.62
CA LEU A 525 -11.51 12.36 -16.51
C LEU A 525 -12.39 11.43 -17.35
N MET A 526 -13.51 10.97 -16.83
CA MET A 526 -14.51 10.19 -17.59
C MET A 526 -15.16 11.01 -18.70
N PHE A 527 -15.32 12.33 -18.54
CA PHE A 527 -15.79 13.22 -19.61
C PHE A 527 -14.72 13.50 -20.67
N LEU A 528 -13.44 13.54 -20.26
CA LEU A 528 -12.35 13.92 -21.16
C LEU A 528 -11.93 12.79 -22.09
N GLY A 529 -12.09 11.53 -21.70
CA GLY A 529 -11.56 10.49 -22.54
C GLY A 529 -11.72 9.05 -22.09
N ASP A 530 -10.82 8.26 -22.63
CA ASP A 530 -10.75 6.81 -22.60
C ASP A 530 -9.90 6.28 -21.42
N LEU A 531 -9.60 4.98 -21.47
CA LEU A 531 -8.74 4.29 -20.50
C LEU A 531 -7.37 4.97 -20.36
N GLN A 532 -6.77 5.45 -21.44
CA GLN A 532 -5.45 6.11 -21.38
C GLN A 532 -5.51 7.41 -20.58
N THR A 533 -6.60 8.16 -20.67
CA THR A 533 -6.80 9.37 -19.88
C THR A 533 -6.86 9.06 -18.38
N LEU A 534 -7.55 7.99 -17.98
CA LEU A 534 -7.63 7.53 -16.59
C LEU A 534 -6.27 7.04 -16.09
N GLN A 535 -5.53 6.26 -16.87
CA GLN A 535 -4.20 5.78 -16.53
C GLN A 535 -3.20 6.93 -16.31
N THR A 536 -3.34 7.99 -17.10
CA THR A 536 -2.47 9.18 -17.04
C THR A 536 -2.49 9.86 -15.66
N ALA A 537 -3.64 9.87 -14.99
CA ALA A 537 -3.74 10.43 -13.65
C ALA A 537 -2.79 9.73 -12.66
N SER A 538 -2.72 8.40 -12.69
CA SER A 538 -1.79 7.63 -11.86
C SER A 538 -0.33 7.85 -12.28
N ILE A 539 -0.04 7.90 -13.58
CA ILE A 539 1.33 8.10 -14.09
C ILE A 539 1.88 9.45 -13.61
N ILE A 540 1.13 10.52 -13.79
CA ILE A 540 1.58 11.87 -13.38
C ILE A 540 1.69 11.96 -11.86
N ALA A 541 0.68 11.47 -11.14
CA ALA A 541 0.62 11.56 -9.68
C ALA A 541 1.64 10.64 -8.97
N GLY A 542 2.06 9.55 -9.62
CA GLY A 542 3.07 8.62 -9.10
C GLY A 542 4.51 9.14 -9.20
N ALA A 543 4.81 10.02 -10.16
CA ALA A 543 6.18 10.48 -10.41
C ALA A 543 6.88 11.06 -9.16
N PRO A 544 6.31 12.02 -8.42
CA PRO A 544 6.96 12.55 -7.23
C PRO A 544 7.10 11.52 -6.10
N LEU A 545 6.25 10.50 -6.06
CA LEU A 545 6.28 9.46 -5.02
C LEU A 545 7.49 8.54 -5.17
N ILE A 546 8.07 8.39 -6.36
CA ILE A 546 9.33 7.66 -6.55
C ILE A 546 10.42 8.22 -5.61
N ILE A 547 10.57 9.54 -5.57
CA ILE A 547 11.57 10.20 -4.73
C ILE A 547 11.19 10.05 -3.26
N ILE A 548 9.96 10.36 -2.90
CA ILE A 548 9.48 10.34 -1.51
C ILE A 548 9.64 8.93 -0.90
N LEU A 549 9.18 7.90 -1.60
CA LEU A 549 9.25 6.52 -1.12
C LEU A 549 10.70 6.01 -1.08
N SER A 550 11.56 6.42 -2.02
CA SER A 550 13.00 6.12 -1.95
C SER A 550 13.66 6.75 -0.71
N MET A 551 13.29 7.99 -0.37
CA MET A 551 13.75 8.62 0.88
C MET A 551 13.24 7.86 2.12
N MET A 552 12.01 7.33 2.10
CA MET A 552 11.48 6.53 3.21
C MET A 552 12.26 5.22 3.42
N MET A 553 12.71 4.55 2.36
CA MET A 553 13.59 3.37 2.46
C MET A 553 14.87 3.71 3.22
N VAL A 554 15.56 4.78 2.80
CA VAL A 554 16.83 5.20 3.42
C VAL A 554 16.58 5.62 4.87
N SER A 555 15.51 6.34 5.14
CA SER A 555 15.15 6.83 6.47
C SER A 555 14.96 5.69 7.48
N VAL A 556 14.19 4.67 7.12
CA VAL A 556 13.93 3.54 8.03
C VAL A 556 15.18 2.68 8.26
N ILE A 557 15.99 2.46 7.21
CA ILE A 557 17.25 1.70 7.36
C ILE A 557 18.17 2.45 8.33
N LYS A 558 18.29 3.77 8.16
CA LYS A 558 19.12 4.63 8.99
C LYS A 558 18.65 4.60 10.45
N ALA A 559 17.35 4.78 10.69
CA ALA A 559 16.77 4.75 12.02
C ALA A 559 16.91 3.38 12.69
N ALA A 560 16.58 2.30 11.96
CA ALA A 560 16.60 0.96 12.51
C ALA A 560 18.03 0.48 12.83
N ARG A 561 19.01 0.79 11.98
CA ARG A 561 20.43 0.50 12.27
C ARG A 561 20.92 1.24 13.49
N TYR A 562 20.54 2.51 13.62
CA TYR A 562 20.89 3.29 14.81
C TYR A 562 20.31 2.67 16.06
N ASP A 563 19.03 2.30 16.07
CA ASP A 563 18.37 1.71 17.24
C ASP A 563 18.95 0.34 17.59
N LEU A 564 19.25 -0.50 16.59
CA LEU A 564 19.88 -1.80 16.81
C LEU A 564 21.25 -1.68 17.48
N ALA A 565 22.02 -0.61 17.21
CA ALA A 565 23.31 -0.38 17.84
C ALA A 565 23.24 -0.13 19.35
N TYR A 566 22.05 0.16 19.89
CA TYR A 566 21.82 0.34 21.34
C TYR A 566 21.22 -0.89 22.02
N GLN A 567 21.01 -2.00 21.30
CA GLN A 567 20.41 -3.20 21.86
C GLN A 567 21.50 -4.18 22.32
N PRO A 568 21.47 -4.63 23.59
CA PRO A 568 22.48 -5.56 24.10
C PRO A 568 22.42 -6.94 23.44
N ASP A 569 21.23 -7.39 23.03
CA ASP A 569 20.98 -8.74 22.49
C ASP A 569 20.90 -8.77 20.95
N TYR A 570 21.90 -8.21 20.29
CA TYR A 570 21.92 -8.06 18.83
C TYR A 570 21.82 -9.37 18.04
N ASN A 571 22.26 -10.50 18.63
CA ASN A 571 22.36 -11.80 17.94
C ASN A 571 21.17 -12.74 18.11
N ILE A 572 20.11 -12.35 18.81
CA ILE A 572 18.94 -13.21 19.03
C ILE A 572 17.99 -13.25 17.82
N LYS A 573 17.14 -14.28 17.79
CA LYS A 573 16.17 -14.49 16.68
C LYS A 573 15.13 -13.37 16.55
N THR A 574 14.70 -12.82 17.68
CA THR A 574 13.70 -11.75 17.74
C THR A 574 14.30 -10.64 18.58
N ILE A 575 14.43 -9.46 17.98
CA ILE A 575 14.95 -8.29 18.65
C ILE A 575 13.75 -7.45 19.06
N HIS A 576 13.67 -7.17 20.36
CA HIS A 576 12.76 -6.17 20.89
C HIS A 576 13.56 -4.88 21.05
N ILE A 577 13.08 -3.81 20.46
CA ILE A 577 13.59 -2.49 20.77
C ILE A 577 12.84 -2.08 22.01
N GLU A 578 13.54 -2.12 23.15
CA GLU A 578 13.02 -1.58 24.40
C GLU A 578 12.76 -0.08 24.24
N GLU A 579 11.92 0.45 25.11
CA GLU A 579 11.57 1.87 25.08
C GLU A 579 12.84 2.72 25.01
N LEU A 580 13.01 3.37 23.88
CA LEU A 580 14.07 4.34 23.75
C LEU A 580 13.76 5.50 24.69
N PRO A 581 14.76 6.05 25.39
CA PRO A 581 14.51 7.20 26.24
C PRO A 581 13.93 8.34 25.42
N ASP A 582 13.05 9.14 26.03
CA ASP A 582 12.40 10.32 25.40
C ASP A 582 13.38 11.26 24.67
N ASN A 583 14.67 11.13 24.94
CA ASN A 583 15.75 11.91 24.39
C ASN A 583 16.77 11.09 23.58
N ALA A 584 16.39 9.89 23.08
CA ALA A 584 17.27 9.13 22.20
C ALA A 584 17.61 10.00 20.96
N PRO A 585 18.89 10.29 20.69
CA PRO A 585 19.26 11.23 19.66
C PRO A 585 18.90 10.67 18.27
N TRP A 586 18.32 11.52 17.46
CA TRP A 586 18.05 11.25 16.04
C TRP A 586 19.26 11.55 15.16
N GLU A 587 20.29 12.14 15.75
CA GLU A 587 21.48 12.54 14.98
C GLU A 587 22.21 11.33 14.44
N VAL A 588 22.08 11.15 13.18
CA VAL A 588 22.83 10.19 12.38
C VAL A 588 23.94 10.97 11.70
N GLY A 589 24.86 11.46 12.49
CA GLY A 589 26.02 12.23 12.04
C GLY A 589 27.32 11.43 12.01
N GLU A 590 27.31 10.21 12.55
CA GLU A 590 28.53 9.40 12.59
C GLU A 590 28.66 8.54 11.32
N THR A 591 29.87 8.50 10.79
CA THR A 591 30.21 7.63 9.64
C THR A 591 30.05 6.15 10.03
N SER A 592 29.84 5.26 9.06
CA SER A 592 29.70 3.81 9.31
C SER A 592 30.86 3.23 10.15
N GLU A 593 32.06 3.75 9.98
CA GLU A 593 33.25 3.35 10.73
C GLU A 593 33.18 3.73 12.21
N SER A 594 32.63 4.91 12.55
CA SER A 594 32.46 5.31 13.96
C SER A 594 31.35 4.53 14.64
N LEU A 595 30.33 4.10 13.87
CA LEU A 595 29.25 3.26 14.37
C LEU A 595 29.73 1.83 14.64
N GLU A 596 30.52 1.23 13.73
CA GLU A 596 31.11 -0.10 13.91
C GLU A 596 32.12 -0.12 15.07
N GLY A 597 32.96 0.88 15.21
CA GLY A 597 33.87 1.03 16.33
C GLY A 597 33.14 1.19 17.67
N SER A 598 32.04 1.95 17.69
CA SER A 598 31.19 2.14 18.87
C SER A 598 30.45 0.86 19.28
N ILE A 599 29.99 0.06 18.29
CA ILE A 599 29.33 -1.24 18.52
C ILE A 599 30.33 -2.26 19.08
N MET A 600 31.55 -2.33 18.55
CA MET A 600 32.59 -3.23 19.05
C MET A 600 32.99 -2.90 20.49
N GLN A 601 33.20 -1.64 20.78
CA GLN A 601 33.55 -1.21 22.14
C GLN A 601 32.41 -1.50 23.15
N GLN A 602 31.16 -1.35 22.76
CA GLN A 602 30.02 -1.65 23.60
C GLN A 602 29.86 -3.16 23.86
N ASN A 603 30.14 -4.00 22.86
CA ASN A 603 30.11 -5.45 23.03
C ASN A 603 31.21 -5.93 23.98
N GLU A 604 32.43 -5.36 23.90
CA GLU A 604 33.54 -5.66 24.81
C GLU A 604 33.22 -5.25 26.25
N GLU A 605 32.64 -4.06 26.44
CA GLU A 605 32.24 -3.61 27.80
C GLU A 605 31.11 -4.47 28.38
N TRP A 606 30.22 -4.99 27.55
CA TRP A 606 29.12 -5.88 27.92
C TRP A 606 29.60 -7.28 28.31
N GLU A 607 30.54 -7.83 27.53
CA GLU A 607 31.17 -9.12 27.88
C GLU A 607 31.91 -9.04 29.21
N GLN A 608 32.62 -7.95 29.47
CA GLN A 608 33.29 -7.73 30.74
C GLN A 608 32.33 -7.63 31.92
N MET A 609 31.23 -6.87 31.80
CA MET A 609 30.22 -6.77 32.86
C MET A 609 29.49 -8.09 33.12
N ARG A 610 29.29 -8.89 32.09
CA ARG A 610 28.69 -10.22 32.21
C ARG A 610 29.62 -11.18 32.96
N GLU A 611 30.90 -11.22 32.61
CA GLU A 611 31.90 -12.00 33.31
C GLU A 611 32.06 -11.58 34.78
N GLU A 612 32.01 -10.27 35.06
CA GLU A 612 32.04 -9.76 36.43
C GLU A 612 30.79 -10.19 37.23
N SER A 613 29.62 -10.19 36.59
CA SER A 613 28.36 -10.59 37.24
C SER A 613 28.31 -12.11 37.52
N GLU A 614 28.76 -12.93 36.55
CA GLU A 614 28.86 -14.38 36.71
C GLU A 614 29.91 -14.76 37.80
N ASN A 615 31.01 -14.05 37.87
CA ASN A 615 32.02 -14.24 38.95
C ASN A 615 31.51 -13.80 40.32
N ALA A 616 30.66 -12.74 40.39
CA ALA A 616 30.05 -12.29 41.63
C ALA A 616 28.94 -13.24 42.12
N GLU A 617 28.23 -13.93 41.24
CA GLU A 617 27.26 -14.98 41.59
C GLU A 617 27.96 -16.26 42.05
N ASN A 618 29.02 -16.68 41.37
CA ASN A 618 29.80 -17.88 41.73
C ASN A 618 30.58 -17.70 43.05
N GLY A 619 31.02 -16.48 43.35
CA GLY A 619 31.67 -16.17 44.63
C GLY A 619 30.75 -16.12 45.86
N LYS A 620 29.42 -16.12 45.67
CA LYS A 620 28.41 -16.18 46.73
C LYS A 620 27.96 -17.62 47.08
N SER A 621 28.34 -18.62 46.26
CA SER A 621 27.98 -20.02 46.54
C SER A 621 28.99 -20.77 47.39
N ASP A 622 30.15 -20.17 47.74
CA ASP A 622 31.24 -20.81 48.51
C ASP A 622 31.44 -20.20 49.89
N ASN A 623 30.45 -19.48 50.45
CA ASN A 623 30.47 -19.07 51.86
C ASN A 623 29.24 -19.54 52.63
#